data_8772942ab2540e8c35e2f0175122ac2a
#
_entry.id   8772942ab2540e8c35e2f0175122ac2a
#
_cell.length_a   1.000
_cell.length_b   1.000
_cell.length_c   1.000
_cell.angle_alpha   90.00
_cell.angle_beta   90.00
_cell.angle_gamma   90.00
#
_symmetry.space_group_name_H-M   'P 1'
#
loop_
_entity.id
_entity.type
_entity.pdbx_description
1 polymer ?
#
loop_
_entity_poly.entity_id
_entity_poly.type
_entity_poly.pdbx_seq_one_letter_code
_entity_poly.pdbx_strand_id
1 'polypeptide(L)'
;MKKTLFGALLAFTALCACNTNKENTTLETADLTGAWNITEAKGLSTDSAETLPFIHFTDSGTINGNASVNTFFGRFISNGDSLNLYDMGATMMMGRSMDLEMAIMQAMEQCTTIEMLDSVLYVKDAEGNRIMTLERSDALAL
;
A
#
# COMPACT_ATOMS: atom_id res chain seq x y z
N MET A 1 -16.77 45.00 62.45
CA MET A 1 -15.94 43.83 62.17
C MET A 1 -16.70 42.87 61.33
N LYS A 2 -16.59 42.95 60.05
CA LYS A 2 -17.24 41.99 59.12
C LYS A 2 -16.20 41.61 58.07
N LYS A 3 -15.74 40.36 58.12
CA LYS A 3 -14.85 39.76 57.12
C LYS A 3 -15.69 39.19 56.03
N THR A 4 -15.62 39.73 54.84
CA THR A 4 -16.22 39.17 53.63
C THR A 4 -15.19 38.31 52.92
N LEU A 5 -15.43 37.00 52.88
CA LEU A 5 -14.69 36.05 52.04
C LEU A 5 -15.14 36.18 50.60
N PHE A 6 -14.23 36.52 49.72
CA PHE A 6 -14.44 36.44 48.25
C PHE A 6 -13.91 35.08 47.76
N GLY A 7 -14.84 34.22 47.42
CA GLY A 7 -14.51 32.94 46.80
C GLY A 7 -14.24 33.14 45.30
N ALA A 8 -13.03 32.87 44.85
CA ALA A 8 -12.66 32.85 43.47
C ALA A 8 -13.04 31.48 42.86
N LEU A 9 -14.03 31.48 41.97
CA LEU A 9 -14.43 30.31 41.19
C LEU A 9 -13.51 30.20 39.98
N LEU A 10 -12.52 29.26 40.03
CA LEU A 10 -11.71 28.88 38.87
C LEU A 10 -12.55 28.00 37.94
N ALA A 11 -12.94 28.52 36.80
CA ALA A 11 -13.48 27.75 35.71
C ALA A 11 -12.33 27.01 34.99
N PHE A 12 -12.28 25.71 35.18
CA PHE A 12 -11.37 24.81 34.46
C PHE A 12 -11.98 24.51 33.09
N THR A 13 -11.54 25.23 32.06
CA THR A 13 -11.88 24.86 30.66
C THR A 13 -10.98 23.72 30.27
N ALA A 14 -11.55 22.50 30.24
CA ALA A 14 -10.91 21.35 29.65
C ALA A 14 -10.88 21.52 28.12
N LEU A 15 -9.70 21.84 27.56
CA LEU A 15 -9.46 21.69 26.13
C LEU A 15 -9.41 20.19 25.83
N CYS A 16 -10.48 19.66 25.24
CA CYS A 16 -10.41 18.39 24.54
C CYS A 16 -9.52 18.58 23.31
N ALA A 17 -8.23 18.31 23.45
CA ALA A 17 -7.36 18.07 22.32
C ALA A 17 -7.76 16.71 21.74
N CYS A 18 -8.53 16.72 20.65
CA CYS A 18 -8.68 15.54 19.79
C CYS A 18 -7.31 15.24 19.19
N ASN A 19 -6.56 14.39 19.87
CA ASN A 19 -5.34 13.82 19.34
C ASN A 19 -5.77 12.74 18.34
N THR A 20 -5.91 13.10 17.06
CA THR A 20 -5.97 12.12 15.97
C THR A 20 -4.57 11.53 15.85
N ASN A 21 -4.25 10.58 16.72
CA ASN A 21 -3.16 9.66 16.48
C ASN A 21 -3.55 8.86 15.22
N LYS A 22 -2.99 9.26 14.07
CA LYS A 22 -2.81 8.33 12.97
C LYS A 22 -1.94 7.22 13.52
N GLU A 23 -2.54 6.10 13.86
CA GLU A 23 -1.82 4.89 14.19
C GLU A 23 -1.03 4.51 12.94
N ASN A 24 0.26 4.81 12.97
CA ASN A 24 1.21 4.29 12.01
C ASN A 24 1.41 2.82 12.42
N THR A 25 0.49 1.96 11.96
CA THR A 25 0.58 0.53 12.20
C THR A 25 1.81 0.02 11.46
N THR A 26 2.79 -0.49 12.21
CA THR A 26 3.94 -1.17 11.63
C THR A 26 3.40 -2.37 10.86
N LEU A 27 3.61 -2.39 9.54
CA LEU A 27 3.18 -3.49 8.68
C LEU A 27 4.04 -4.72 8.96
N GLU A 28 3.38 -5.83 9.26
CA GLU A 28 4.01 -7.14 9.36
C GLU A 28 3.93 -7.85 7.99
N THR A 29 4.82 -8.80 7.74
CA THR A 29 4.79 -9.59 6.50
C THR A 29 3.44 -10.29 6.31
N ALA A 30 2.79 -10.69 7.39
CA ALA A 30 1.45 -11.30 7.37
C ALA A 30 0.37 -10.36 6.83
N ASP A 31 0.52 -9.05 6.99
CA ASP A 31 -0.43 -8.06 6.48
C ASP A 31 -0.39 -7.95 4.95
N LEU A 32 0.75 -8.33 4.33
CA LEU A 32 0.91 -8.35 2.88
C LEU A 32 0.36 -9.63 2.25
N THR A 33 0.41 -10.75 2.98
CA THR A 33 0.02 -12.06 2.44
C THR A 33 -1.38 -12.05 1.86
N GLY A 34 -1.53 -12.61 0.68
CA GLY A 34 -2.77 -12.67 -0.07
C GLY A 34 -2.72 -11.92 -1.39
N ALA A 35 -3.88 -11.82 -2.03
CA ALA A 35 -4.01 -11.20 -3.34
C ALA A 35 -4.43 -9.73 -3.24
N TRP A 36 -3.85 -8.93 -4.12
CA TRP A 36 -4.07 -7.50 -4.24
C TRP A 36 -4.32 -7.14 -5.71
N ASN A 37 -5.41 -6.44 -5.98
CA ASN A 37 -5.63 -5.83 -7.28
C ASN A 37 -4.76 -4.58 -7.41
N ILE A 38 -4.07 -4.41 -8.53
CA ILE A 38 -3.37 -3.18 -8.85
C ILE A 38 -4.38 -2.24 -9.49
N THR A 39 -4.64 -1.09 -8.87
CA THR A 39 -5.63 -0.11 -9.35
C THR A 39 -5.00 1.07 -10.07
N GLU A 40 -3.74 1.36 -9.77
CA GLU A 40 -2.96 2.41 -10.41
C GLU A 40 -1.46 2.06 -10.39
N ALA A 41 -0.74 2.41 -11.46
CA ALA A 41 0.72 2.36 -11.51
C ALA A 41 1.28 3.56 -12.26
N LYS A 42 2.19 4.31 -11.62
CA LYS A 42 2.87 5.50 -12.16
C LYS A 42 1.91 6.51 -12.82
N GLY A 43 0.75 6.73 -12.18
CA GLY A 43 -0.29 7.65 -12.66
C GLY A 43 -1.21 7.09 -13.74
N LEU A 44 -1.07 5.84 -14.13
CA LEU A 44 -1.95 5.16 -15.07
C LEU A 44 -2.98 4.31 -14.31
N SER A 45 -4.29 4.55 -14.56
CA SER A 45 -5.38 3.70 -14.06
C SER A 45 -5.39 2.36 -14.79
N THR A 46 -5.79 1.31 -14.08
CA THR A 46 -5.93 -0.05 -14.64
C THR A 46 -7.30 -0.33 -15.23
N ASP A 47 -8.21 0.66 -15.29
CA ASP A 47 -9.58 0.49 -15.80
C ASP A 47 -9.63 0.01 -17.27
N SER A 48 -8.59 0.31 -18.06
CA SER A 48 -8.48 -0.09 -19.47
C SER A 48 -7.56 -1.30 -19.71
N ALA A 49 -7.19 -2.01 -18.64
CA ALA A 49 -6.33 -3.19 -18.73
C ALA A 49 -6.98 -4.32 -19.55
N GLU A 50 -6.20 -5.09 -20.32
CA GLU A 50 -6.70 -6.28 -21.03
C GLU A 50 -7.12 -7.38 -20.06
N THR A 51 -6.33 -7.55 -19.00
CA THR A 51 -6.65 -8.38 -17.84
C THR A 51 -6.43 -7.55 -16.61
N LEU A 52 -7.32 -7.65 -15.62
CA LEU A 52 -7.16 -6.91 -14.35
C LEU A 52 -5.84 -7.28 -13.70
N PRO A 53 -4.93 -6.31 -13.52
CA PRO A 53 -3.64 -6.58 -12.91
C PRO A 53 -3.78 -6.92 -11.44
N PHE A 54 -3.00 -7.88 -10.99
CA PHE A 54 -2.94 -8.26 -9.58
C PHE A 54 -1.56 -8.74 -9.19
N ILE A 55 -1.27 -8.70 -7.91
CA ILE A 55 -0.11 -9.30 -7.26
C ILE A 55 -0.56 -10.16 -6.08
N HIS A 56 -0.01 -11.34 -5.97
CA HIS A 56 -0.24 -12.26 -4.86
C HIS A 56 1.05 -12.45 -4.09
N PHE A 57 1.05 -12.06 -2.81
CA PHE A 57 2.14 -12.30 -1.86
C PHE A 57 1.86 -13.60 -1.10
N THR A 58 2.77 -14.55 -1.16
CA THR A 58 2.63 -15.82 -0.45
C THR A 58 3.34 -15.75 0.90
N ASP A 59 2.95 -16.59 1.83
CA ASP A 59 3.61 -16.76 3.14
C ASP A 59 5.02 -17.35 3.03
N SER A 60 5.35 -17.95 1.90
CA SER A 60 6.69 -18.49 1.59
C SER A 60 7.69 -17.45 1.06
N GLY A 61 7.31 -16.17 0.96
CA GLY A 61 8.17 -15.09 0.45
C GLY A 61 8.27 -15.03 -1.07
N THR A 62 7.30 -15.60 -1.79
CA THR A 62 7.21 -15.50 -3.25
C THR A 62 6.06 -14.60 -3.68
N ILE A 63 6.18 -14.01 -4.86
CA ILE A 63 5.11 -13.28 -5.52
C ILE A 63 4.82 -13.87 -6.88
N ASN A 64 3.58 -13.75 -7.29
CA ASN A 64 3.12 -13.99 -8.65
C ASN A 64 1.96 -13.06 -8.97
N GLY A 65 1.68 -12.85 -10.25
CA GLY A 65 0.60 -11.97 -10.65
C GLY A 65 0.49 -11.80 -12.15
N ASN A 66 -0.32 -10.82 -12.53
CA ASN A 66 -0.50 -10.40 -13.91
C ASN A 66 -0.35 -8.88 -13.99
N ALA A 67 0.38 -8.41 -15.00
CA ALA A 67 0.63 -6.99 -15.21
C ALA A 67 -0.22 -6.40 -16.37
N SER A 68 -1.37 -6.97 -16.62
CA SER A 68 -2.33 -6.70 -17.71
C SER A 68 -2.18 -7.61 -18.94
N VAL A 69 -0.99 -7.75 -19.50
CA VAL A 69 -0.71 -8.62 -20.66
C VAL A 69 0.06 -9.86 -20.22
N ASN A 70 1.14 -9.66 -19.46
CA ASN A 70 2.03 -10.74 -19.05
C ASN A 70 1.85 -11.12 -17.58
N THR A 71 2.08 -12.39 -17.31
CA THR A 71 2.23 -12.87 -15.93
C THR A 71 3.65 -12.66 -15.46
N PHE A 72 3.80 -12.38 -14.18
CA PHE A 72 5.10 -12.25 -13.52
C PHE A 72 5.19 -13.13 -12.28
N PHE A 73 6.42 -13.38 -11.86
CA PHE A 73 6.73 -14.09 -10.64
C PHE A 73 8.04 -13.53 -10.05
N GLY A 74 8.27 -13.79 -8.79
CA GLY A 74 9.47 -13.34 -8.10
C GLY A 74 9.45 -13.68 -6.64
N ARG A 75 10.28 -12.98 -5.89
CA ARG A 75 10.42 -13.11 -4.44
C ARG A 75 10.33 -11.75 -3.78
N PHE A 76 10.00 -11.74 -2.50
CA PHE A 76 9.99 -10.52 -1.71
C PHE A 76 10.57 -10.74 -0.31
N ILE A 77 11.09 -9.66 0.25
CA ILE A 77 11.42 -9.52 1.66
C ILE A 77 10.76 -8.25 2.15
N SER A 78 10.04 -8.34 3.26
CA SER A 78 9.43 -7.20 3.94
C SER A 78 9.92 -7.14 5.39
N ASN A 79 10.13 -5.90 5.87
CA ASN A 79 10.47 -5.63 7.26
C ASN A 79 9.89 -4.25 7.63
N GLY A 80 8.82 -4.25 8.41
CA GLY A 80 8.06 -3.04 8.67
C GLY A 80 7.49 -2.47 7.36
N ASP A 81 7.79 -1.22 7.06
CA ASP A 81 7.40 -0.55 5.83
C ASP A 81 8.35 -0.80 4.63
N SER A 82 9.47 -1.48 4.85
CA SER A 82 10.41 -1.83 3.78
C SER A 82 9.90 -3.02 2.98
N LEU A 83 9.89 -2.91 1.65
CA LEU A 83 9.56 -3.98 0.71
C LEU A 83 10.59 -4.04 -0.40
N ASN A 84 11.25 -5.17 -0.55
CA ASN A 84 12.17 -5.44 -1.65
C ASN A 84 11.66 -6.62 -2.49
N LEU A 85 11.49 -6.38 -3.79
CA LEU A 85 11.13 -7.40 -4.78
C LEU A 85 12.39 -7.78 -5.55
N TYR A 86 12.65 -9.08 -5.71
CA TYR A 86 13.85 -9.59 -6.36
C TYR A 86 13.59 -10.90 -7.10
N ASP A 87 14.56 -11.35 -7.89
CA ASP A 87 14.45 -12.55 -8.74
C ASP A 87 13.19 -12.51 -9.64
N MET A 88 12.89 -11.32 -10.16
CA MET A 88 11.69 -11.08 -10.98
C MET A 88 11.84 -11.69 -12.37
N GLY A 89 10.78 -12.35 -12.82
CA GLY A 89 10.63 -12.84 -14.18
C GLY A 89 9.22 -12.61 -14.69
N ALA A 90 9.06 -12.53 -16.01
CA ALA A 90 7.76 -12.37 -16.66
C ALA A 90 7.72 -13.07 -18.00
N THR A 91 6.50 -13.42 -18.47
CA THR A 91 6.29 -13.80 -19.87
C THR A 91 6.49 -12.58 -20.78
N MET A 92 6.66 -12.80 -22.07
CA MET A 92 6.99 -11.74 -23.03
C MET A 92 6.02 -11.75 -24.22
N MET A 93 4.73 -11.69 -23.93
CA MET A 93 3.69 -11.52 -24.95
C MET A 93 3.51 -10.04 -25.29
N MET A 94 3.02 -9.76 -26.49
CA MET A 94 2.64 -8.41 -26.90
C MET A 94 1.13 -8.26 -26.81
N GLY A 95 0.67 -7.12 -26.30
CA GLY A 95 -0.74 -6.79 -26.13
C GLY A 95 -1.01 -5.30 -26.32
N ARG A 96 -2.25 -4.88 -26.10
CA ARG A 96 -2.67 -3.48 -26.27
C ARG A 96 -2.30 -2.60 -25.08
N SER A 97 -2.21 -3.20 -23.90
CA SER A 97 -1.95 -2.47 -22.64
C SER A 97 -0.47 -2.52 -22.21
N MET A 98 0.46 -2.50 -23.19
CA MET A 98 1.90 -2.57 -22.90
C MET A 98 2.42 -1.38 -22.11
N ASP A 99 1.84 -0.18 -22.29
CA ASP A 99 2.22 1.00 -21.53
C ASP A 99 1.89 0.83 -20.04
N LEU A 100 0.72 0.27 -19.73
CA LEU A 100 0.31 -0.05 -18.37
C LEU A 100 1.17 -1.15 -17.76
N GLU A 101 1.45 -2.22 -18.52
CA GLU A 101 2.34 -3.28 -18.06
C GLU A 101 3.73 -2.75 -17.73
N MET A 102 4.29 -1.91 -18.60
CA MET A 102 5.59 -1.28 -18.37
C MET A 102 5.58 -0.42 -17.12
N ALA A 103 4.51 0.35 -16.86
CA ALA A 103 4.35 1.14 -15.67
C ALA A 103 4.31 0.27 -14.40
N ILE A 104 3.59 -0.86 -14.43
CA ILE A 104 3.52 -1.82 -13.31
C ILE A 104 4.89 -2.44 -13.05
N MET A 105 5.57 -2.94 -14.09
CA MET A 105 6.88 -3.57 -13.94
C MET A 105 7.93 -2.58 -13.42
N GLN A 106 7.94 -1.33 -13.91
CA GLN A 106 8.83 -0.29 -13.40
C GLN A 106 8.51 0.09 -11.95
N ALA A 107 7.24 0.16 -11.57
CA ALA A 107 6.86 0.41 -10.18
C ALA A 107 7.35 -0.70 -9.25
N MET A 108 7.29 -1.95 -9.68
CA MET A 108 7.84 -3.08 -8.91
C MET A 108 9.37 -3.03 -8.78
N GLU A 109 10.07 -2.64 -9.83
CA GLU A 109 11.55 -2.46 -9.79
C GLU A 109 11.98 -1.30 -8.87
N GLN A 110 11.18 -0.24 -8.80
CA GLN A 110 11.47 0.96 -8.01
C GLN A 110 10.90 0.90 -6.58
N CYS A 111 10.22 -0.18 -6.23
CA CYS A 111 9.64 -0.38 -4.91
C CYS A 111 10.73 -0.40 -3.83
N THR A 112 10.57 0.42 -2.80
CA THR A 112 11.44 0.44 -1.61
C THR A 112 10.67 0.37 -0.31
N THR A 113 9.53 1.06 -0.25
CA THR A 113 8.68 1.09 0.94
C THR A 113 7.20 0.98 0.57
N ILE A 114 6.41 0.64 1.56
CA ILE A 114 4.95 0.53 1.47
C ILE A 114 4.29 1.30 2.60
N GLU A 115 3.07 1.72 2.37
CA GLU A 115 2.24 2.41 3.34
C GLU A 115 0.80 1.88 3.24
N MET A 116 0.23 1.44 4.37
CA MET A 116 -1.17 1.01 4.44
C MET A 116 -2.02 2.14 5.01
N LEU A 117 -3.04 2.55 4.25
CA LEU A 117 -4.05 3.51 4.72
C LEU A 117 -5.44 3.00 4.33
N ASP A 118 -6.32 2.84 5.31
CA ASP A 118 -7.73 2.44 5.10
C ASP A 118 -7.90 1.20 4.20
N SER A 119 -7.06 0.17 4.40
CA SER A 119 -7.04 -1.07 3.60
C SER A 119 -6.50 -0.93 2.17
N VAL A 120 -5.99 0.25 1.81
CA VAL A 120 -5.28 0.49 0.54
C VAL A 120 -3.77 0.45 0.81
N LEU A 121 -3.05 -0.31 0.02
CA LEU A 121 -1.61 -0.43 0.10
C LEU A 121 -0.97 0.44 -1.00
N TYR A 122 -0.15 1.38 -0.59
CA TYR A 122 0.63 2.24 -1.48
C TYR A 122 2.07 1.75 -1.53
N VAL A 123 2.56 1.49 -2.74
CA VAL A 123 3.98 1.21 -3.00
C VAL A 123 4.69 2.52 -3.29
N LYS A 124 5.86 2.72 -2.68
CA LYS A 124 6.61 3.97 -2.75
C LYS A 124 8.04 3.71 -3.24
N ASP A 125 8.58 4.68 -3.96
CA ASP A 125 9.97 4.69 -4.41
C ASP A 125 10.92 5.20 -3.30
N ALA A 126 12.22 5.29 -3.62
CA ALA A 126 13.25 5.74 -2.69
C ALA A 126 13.08 7.21 -2.27
N GLU A 127 12.40 8.02 -3.06
CA GLU A 127 12.09 9.43 -2.78
C GLU A 127 10.81 9.58 -1.94
N GLY A 128 10.07 8.47 -1.71
CA GLY A 128 8.82 8.46 -0.96
C GLY A 128 7.58 8.79 -1.79
N ASN A 129 7.69 8.84 -3.12
CA ASN A 129 6.54 9.04 -3.99
C ASN A 129 5.73 7.74 -4.08
N ARG A 130 4.40 7.85 -4.05
CA ARG A 130 3.49 6.72 -4.33
C ARG A 130 3.54 6.41 -5.81
N ILE A 131 3.99 5.22 -6.16
CA ILE A 131 4.19 4.77 -7.55
C ILE A 131 3.27 3.64 -7.97
N MET A 132 2.58 3.00 -7.02
CA MET A 132 1.56 1.99 -7.30
C MET A 132 0.54 1.93 -6.15
N THR A 133 -0.71 1.70 -6.49
CA THR A 133 -1.82 1.55 -5.54
C THR A 133 -2.41 0.16 -5.66
N LEU A 134 -2.57 -0.50 -4.51
CA LEU A 134 -3.08 -1.86 -4.39
C LEU A 134 -4.30 -1.89 -3.46
N GLU A 135 -5.31 -2.67 -3.83
CA GLU A 135 -6.48 -2.93 -3.00
C GLU A 135 -6.66 -4.43 -2.79
N ARG A 136 -7.12 -4.85 -1.62
CA ARG A 136 -7.36 -6.28 -1.35
C ARG A 136 -8.28 -6.87 -2.41
N SER A 137 -7.91 -8.04 -2.93
CA SER A 137 -8.73 -8.78 -3.88
C SER A 137 -9.55 -9.83 -3.15
N ASP A 138 -10.87 -9.69 -3.17
CA ASP A 138 -11.77 -10.69 -2.62
C ASP A 138 -11.91 -11.93 -3.54
N ALA A 139 -11.51 -11.78 -4.81
CA ALA A 139 -11.72 -12.81 -5.85
C ALA A 139 -10.74 -14.00 -5.78
N LEU A 140 -9.64 -13.89 -5.05
CA LEU A 140 -8.61 -14.92 -4.93
C LEU A 140 -8.53 -15.54 -3.52
N ALA A 141 -9.52 -15.30 -2.68
CA ALA A 141 -9.65 -15.90 -1.34
C ALA A 141 -10.29 -17.31 -1.37
N LEU A 142 -10.22 -18.01 -2.52
CA LEU A 142 -10.73 -19.38 -2.70
C LEU A 142 -9.60 -20.38 -2.84
#